data_d192cc93ecdb58df0f49ec37cbcccd1b
#
_entry.id   d192cc93ecdb58df0f49ec37cbcccd1b
#
_cell.length_a   1.000
_cell.length_b   1.000
_cell.length_c   1.000
_cell.angle_alpha   90.00
_cell.angle_beta   90.00
_cell.angle_gamma   90.00
#
_symmetry.space_group_name_H-M   'P 1'
#
loop_
_entity.id
_entity.type
_entity.pdbx_description
1 polymer ?
#
loop_
_entity_poly.entity_id
_entity_poly.type
_entity_poly.pdbx_seq_one_letter_code
_entity_poly.pdbx_strand_id
1 'polypeptide(L)'
;MDDIADRIRGALLGLAAGDRIGGPTAMALRLLEGVVARGRFDVAETRGRYLDWHRARGFDQGPTSERVLDLLAAGRPPAEAVRRADAEAGGMTAGCNPMHRAAPLGLVAAIADDALELAARGDAAITHAHAL
;
A
#
# COMPACT_ATOMS: atom_id res chain seq x y z
N MET A 1 7.50 -28.73 -1.18
CA MET A 1 7.56 -27.56 -0.27
C MET A 1 8.30 -26.38 -0.89
N ASP A 2 9.27 -26.65 -1.76
CA ASP A 2 10.07 -25.59 -2.41
C ASP A 2 9.28 -24.71 -3.40
N ASP A 3 8.23 -25.23 -4.01
CA ASP A 3 7.45 -24.56 -5.04
C ASP A 3 6.72 -23.29 -4.53
N ILE A 4 6.11 -23.29 -3.33
CA ILE A 4 5.39 -22.11 -2.81
C ILE A 4 6.37 -21.01 -2.42
N ALA A 5 7.46 -21.33 -1.77
CA ALA A 5 8.49 -20.36 -1.40
C ALA A 5 9.10 -19.71 -2.65
N ASP A 6 9.36 -20.49 -3.68
CA ASP A 6 9.90 -20.01 -4.96
C ASP A 6 8.89 -19.14 -5.72
N ARG A 7 7.60 -19.46 -5.67
CA ARG A 7 6.54 -18.63 -6.24
C ARG A 7 6.44 -17.30 -5.53
N ILE A 8 6.49 -17.28 -4.19
CA ILE A 8 6.50 -16.04 -3.40
C ILE A 8 7.71 -15.18 -3.75
N ARG A 9 8.90 -15.77 -3.77
CA ARG A 9 10.13 -15.07 -4.19
C ARG A 9 10.00 -14.54 -5.61
N GLY A 10 9.51 -15.36 -6.54
CA GLY A 10 9.31 -14.98 -7.94
C GLY A 10 8.35 -13.81 -8.10
N ALA A 11 7.25 -13.78 -7.35
CA ALA A 11 6.28 -12.70 -7.37
C ALA A 11 6.88 -11.38 -6.86
N LEU A 12 7.61 -11.42 -5.73
CA LEU A 12 8.26 -10.22 -5.17
C LEU A 12 9.42 -9.71 -6.05
N LEU A 13 10.22 -10.62 -6.61
CA LEU A 13 11.28 -10.26 -7.53
C LEU A 13 10.71 -9.72 -8.85
N GLY A 14 9.61 -10.29 -9.34
CA GLY A 14 8.90 -9.81 -10.53
C GLY A 14 8.33 -8.40 -10.33
N LEU A 15 7.75 -8.12 -9.17
CA LEU A 15 7.32 -6.77 -8.80
C LEU A 15 8.51 -5.80 -8.84
N ALA A 16 9.59 -6.13 -8.17
CA ALA A 16 10.79 -5.29 -8.13
C ALA A 16 11.45 -5.10 -9.50
N ALA A 17 11.45 -6.13 -10.35
CA ALA A 17 12.01 -6.05 -11.70
C ALA A 17 11.17 -5.21 -12.65
N GLY A 18 9.83 -5.22 -12.48
CA GLY A 18 8.91 -4.40 -13.27
C GLY A 18 8.82 -2.94 -12.83
N ASP A 19 9.20 -2.67 -11.59
CA ASP A 19 9.14 -1.34 -10.97
C ASP A 19 10.50 -0.62 -11.13
N ARG A 20 10.66 0.10 -12.24
CA ARG A 20 11.94 0.74 -12.60
C ARG A 20 12.46 1.75 -11.57
N ILE A 21 11.58 2.43 -10.87
CA ILE A 21 11.94 3.51 -9.93
C ILE A 21 11.96 2.97 -8.51
N GLY A 22 11.00 2.13 -8.14
CA GLY A 22 11.01 1.36 -6.91
C GLY A 22 10.07 1.85 -5.81
N GLY A 23 9.26 2.87 -6.05
CA GLY A 23 8.30 3.38 -5.07
C GLY A 23 7.22 2.39 -4.69
N PRO A 24 6.48 1.82 -5.65
CA PRO A 24 5.50 0.74 -5.39
C PRO A 24 6.11 -0.47 -4.70
N THR A 25 7.31 -0.89 -5.08
CA THR A 25 8.05 -1.97 -4.42
C THR A 25 8.37 -1.64 -2.97
N ALA A 26 8.83 -0.41 -2.69
CA ALA A 26 9.09 0.03 -1.33
C ALA A 26 7.83 0.03 -0.47
N MET A 27 6.69 0.49 -0.99
CA MET A 27 5.40 0.43 -0.31
C MET A 27 4.94 -1.02 -0.08
N ALA A 28 5.07 -1.90 -1.07
CA ALA A 28 4.76 -3.31 -0.93
C ALA A 28 5.57 -3.98 0.20
N LEU A 29 6.85 -3.64 0.33
CA LEU A 29 7.69 -4.13 1.43
C LEU A 29 7.22 -3.60 2.80
N ARG A 30 6.81 -2.32 2.90
CA ARG A 30 6.25 -1.77 4.15
C ARG A 30 4.94 -2.48 4.54
N LEU A 31 4.09 -2.78 3.57
CA LEU A 31 2.87 -3.58 3.76
C LEU A 31 3.21 -4.97 4.28
N LEU A 32 4.12 -5.67 3.61
CA LEU A 32 4.55 -7.02 4.00
C LEU A 32 5.12 -7.04 5.42
N GLU A 33 5.99 -6.11 5.75
CA GLU A 33 6.56 -5.97 7.10
C GLU A 33 5.46 -5.79 8.16
N GLY A 34 4.42 -5.00 7.86
CA GLY A 34 3.28 -4.81 8.75
C GLY A 34 2.50 -6.10 8.98
N VAL A 35 2.20 -6.83 7.91
CA VAL A 35 1.48 -8.11 8.00
C VAL A 35 2.30 -9.15 8.77
N VAL A 36 3.59 -9.25 8.50
CA VAL A 36 4.48 -10.18 9.23
C VAL A 36 4.57 -9.82 10.72
N ALA A 37 4.71 -8.53 11.05
CA ALA A 37 4.83 -8.08 12.42
C ALA A 37 3.54 -8.32 13.24
N ARG A 38 2.37 -8.24 12.61
CA ARG A 38 1.07 -8.39 13.27
C ARG A 38 0.45 -9.78 13.12
N GLY A 39 0.96 -10.61 12.21
CA GLY A 39 0.32 -11.88 11.84
C GLY A 39 -1.03 -11.71 11.14
N ARG A 40 -1.35 -10.51 10.68
CA ARG A 40 -2.59 -10.13 9.98
C ARG A 40 -2.44 -8.79 9.28
N PHE A 41 -3.33 -8.49 8.34
CA PHE A 41 -3.43 -7.13 7.81
C PHE A 41 -4.03 -6.19 8.86
N ASP A 42 -3.41 -5.04 9.05
CA ASP A 42 -3.86 -3.98 9.94
C ASP A 42 -3.68 -2.62 9.26
N VAL A 43 -4.79 -1.91 9.05
CA VAL A 43 -4.81 -0.62 8.33
C VAL A 43 -3.97 0.45 9.05
N ALA A 44 -4.05 0.52 10.37
CA ALA A 44 -3.34 1.53 11.15
C ALA A 44 -1.84 1.28 11.13
N GLU A 45 -1.42 0.03 11.29
CA GLU A 45 -0.02 -0.40 11.19
C GLU A 45 0.54 -0.10 9.80
N THR A 46 -0.17 -0.52 8.74
CA THR A 46 0.27 -0.33 7.35
C THR A 46 0.39 1.16 7.02
N ARG A 47 -0.62 1.96 7.39
CA ARG A 47 -0.59 3.42 7.22
C ARG A 47 0.59 4.06 7.96
N GLY A 48 0.87 3.64 9.19
CA GLY A 48 2.00 4.11 9.98
C GLY A 48 3.33 3.86 9.25
N ARG A 49 3.52 2.64 8.73
CA ARG A 49 4.73 2.27 7.97
C ARG A 49 4.89 3.04 6.67
N TYR A 50 3.81 3.29 5.94
CA TYR A 50 3.85 4.15 4.75
C TYR A 50 4.24 5.58 5.11
N LEU A 51 3.70 6.11 6.20
CA LEU A 51 3.98 7.46 6.66
C LEU A 51 5.43 7.61 7.13
N ASP A 52 5.95 6.64 7.87
CA ASP A 52 7.36 6.65 8.32
C ASP A 52 8.32 6.56 7.12
N TRP A 53 8.01 5.70 6.15
CA TRP A 53 8.79 5.63 4.92
C TRP A 53 8.71 6.94 4.11
N HIS A 54 7.52 7.52 3.98
CA HIS A 54 7.32 8.79 3.30
C HIS A 54 8.17 9.91 3.91
N ARG A 55 8.16 10.03 5.24
CA ARG A 55 8.96 11.02 5.96
C ARG A 55 10.46 10.82 5.82
N ALA A 56 10.90 9.58 5.76
CA ALA A 56 12.33 9.25 5.69
C ALA A 56 12.88 9.30 4.26
N ARG A 57 12.17 8.73 3.31
CA ARG A 57 12.67 8.47 1.95
C ARG A 57 11.58 8.40 0.88
N GLY A 58 10.39 8.91 1.12
CA GLY A 58 9.29 8.80 0.17
C GLY A 58 9.70 9.25 -1.25
N PHE A 59 9.48 8.38 -2.22
CA PHE A 59 9.77 8.66 -3.64
C PHE A 59 8.83 7.81 -4.50
N ASP A 60 8.54 8.27 -5.72
CA ASP A 60 7.75 7.53 -6.70
C ASP A 60 6.43 6.96 -6.14
N GLN A 61 5.77 7.74 -5.30
CA GLN A 61 4.56 7.33 -4.59
C GLN A 61 3.30 7.45 -5.45
N GLY A 62 3.44 8.14 -6.58
CA GLY A 62 2.31 8.63 -7.36
C GLY A 62 1.64 9.84 -6.69
N PRO A 63 1.06 10.76 -7.49
CA PRO A 63 0.62 12.07 -7.01
C PRO A 63 -0.47 11.97 -5.93
N THR A 64 -1.40 11.03 -6.05
CA THR A 64 -2.47 10.83 -5.07
C THR A 64 -1.91 10.33 -3.72
N SER A 65 -1.09 9.28 -3.74
CA SER A 65 -0.49 8.73 -2.51
C SER A 65 0.41 9.75 -1.84
N GLU A 66 1.25 10.45 -2.59
CA GLU A 66 2.13 11.50 -2.07
C GLU A 66 1.33 12.58 -1.37
N ARG A 67 0.28 13.10 -2.01
CA ARG A 67 -0.56 14.14 -1.42
C ARG A 67 -1.25 13.71 -0.14
N VAL A 68 -1.79 12.48 -0.10
CA VAL A 68 -2.42 11.95 1.12
C VAL A 68 -1.38 11.80 2.24
N LEU A 69 -0.20 11.26 1.93
CA LEU A 69 0.86 11.08 2.92
C LEU A 69 1.41 12.42 3.43
N ASP A 70 1.50 13.47 2.60
CA ASP A 70 1.79 14.84 3.03
C ASP A 70 0.78 15.35 4.06
N LEU A 71 -0.50 15.17 3.78
CA LEU A 71 -1.57 15.60 4.68
C LEU A 71 -1.56 14.84 6.01
N LEU A 72 -1.29 13.54 5.96
CA LEU A 72 -1.09 12.71 7.16
C LEU A 72 0.14 13.15 7.96
N ALA A 73 1.24 13.46 7.27
CA ALA A 73 2.46 13.97 7.90
C ALA A 73 2.25 15.32 8.58
N ALA A 74 1.34 16.13 8.04
CA ALA A 74 0.89 17.40 8.63
C ALA A 74 -0.14 17.22 9.76
N GLY A 75 -0.43 15.98 10.18
CA GLY A 75 -1.33 15.67 11.30
C GLY A 75 -2.82 15.67 10.95
N ARG A 76 -3.20 15.63 9.67
CA ARG A 76 -4.61 15.53 9.29
C ARG A 76 -5.17 14.15 9.61
N PRO A 77 -6.43 14.06 10.04
CA PRO A 77 -7.11 12.77 10.21
C PRO A 77 -7.15 11.98 8.90
N PRO A 78 -6.99 10.63 8.93
CA PRO A 78 -6.87 9.83 7.71
C PRO A 78 -8.01 10.01 6.70
N ALA A 79 -9.25 9.97 7.15
CA ALA A 79 -10.39 10.16 6.27
C ALA A 79 -10.45 11.58 5.66
N GLU A 80 -10.01 12.60 6.40
CA GLU A 80 -9.90 13.96 5.90
C GLU A 80 -8.79 14.10 4.85
N ALA A 81 -7.62 13.49 5.12
CA ALA A 81 -6.48 13.53 4.20
C ALA A 81 -6.85 12.97 2.82
N VAL A 82 -7.51 11.80 2.80
CA VAL A 82 -7.94 11.15 1.55
C VAL A 82 -9.00 12.01 0.81
N ARG A 83 -10.04 12.47 1.50
CA ARG A 83 -11.08 13.32 0.88
C ARG A 83 -10.53 14.63 0.35
N ARG A 84 -9.60 15.25 1.07
CA ARG A 84 -8.99 16.51 0.67
C ARG A 84 -8.11 16.34 -0.56
N ALA A 85 -7.27 15.30 -0.60
CA ALA A 85 -6.47 15.00 -1.78
C ALA A 85 -7.33 14.74 -3.02
N ASP A 86 -8.45 14.01 -2.84
CA ASP A 86 -9.42 13.76 -3.91
C ASP A 86 -10.08 15.05 -4.41
N ALA A 87 -10.55 15.90 -3.50
CA ALA A 87 -11.16 17.17 -3.86
C ALA A 87 -10.18 18.12 -4.58
N GLU A 88 -8.92 18.20 -4.12
CA GLU A 88 -7.87 19.00 -4.75
C GLU A 88 -7.52 18.49 -6.16
N ALA A 89 -7.67 17.19 -6.41
CA ALA A 89 -7.48 16.57 -7.72
C ALA A 89 -8.75 16.55 -8.60
N GLY A 90 -9.83 17.21 -8.17
CA GLY A 90 -11.09 17.24 -8.90
C GLY A 90 -11.77 15.87 -9.04
N GLY A 91 -11.58 14.97 -8.07
CA GLY A 91 -12.10 13.60 -8.10
C GLY A 91 -11.32 12.64 -9.01
N MET A 92 -10.19 13.05 -9.57
CA MET A 92 -9.37 12.22 -10.47
C MET A 92 -8.26 11.47 -9.72
N THR A 93 -8.63 10.69 -8.72
CA THR A 93 -7.70 9.96 -7.85
C THR A 93 -7.77 8.42 -7.99
N ALA A 94 -8.31 7.91 -9.09
CA ALA A 94 -8.36 6.47 -9.39
C ALA A 94 -7.02 5.94 -9.95
N GLY A 95 -5.91 6.29 -9.30
CA GLY A 95 -4.58 5.85 -9.71
C GLY A 95 -4.32 4.37 -9.40
N CYS A 96 -3.37 3.76 -10.11
CA CYS A 96 -3.04 2.33 -10.02
C CYS A 96 -2.08 1.95 -8.87
N ASN A 97 -1.56 2.91 -8.10
CA ASN A 97 -0.58 2.63 -7.05
C ASN A 97 -1.04 1.56 -6.02
N PRO A 98 -2.30 1.54 -5.54
CA PRO A 98 -2.75 0.48 -4.65
C PRO A 98 -2.63 -0.92 -5.24
N MET A 99 -2.90 -1.07 -6.52
CA MET A 99 -2.79 -2.35 -7.22
C MET A 99 -1.33 -2.82 -7.30
N HIS A 100 -0.40 -1.89 -7.56
CA HIS A 100 1.03 -2.22 -7.67
C HIS A 100 1.63 -2.67 -6.33
N ARG A 101 1.18 -2.14 -5.20
CA ARG A 101 1.73 -2.46 -3.88
C ARG A 101 1.02 -3.61 -3.16
N ALA A 102 -0.16 -4.03 -3.62
CA ALA A 102 -1.02 -4.99 -2.92
C ALA A 102 -0.57 -6.46 -3.04
N ALA A 103 0.34 -6.79 -3.96
CA ALA A 103 0.79 -8.17 -4.20
C ALA A 103 1.13 -8.97 -2.92
N PRO A 104 1.79 -8.41 -1.88
CA PRO A 104 2.09 -9.15 -0.67
C PRO A 104 0.87 -9.71 0.07
N LEU A 105 -0.30 -9.09 -0.07
CA LEU A 105 -1.52 -9.56 0.61
C LEU A 105 -1.92 -10.98 0.16
N GLY A 106 -1.75 -11.30 -1.12
CA GLY A 106 -2.03 -12.62 -1.67
C GLY A 106 -0.89 -13.63 -1.51
N LEU A 107 0.25 -13.22 -0.96
CA LEU A 107 1.42 -14.08 -0.81
C LEU A 107 1.65 -14.58 0.61
N VAL A 108 0.91 -14.04 1.59
CA VAL A 108 1.12 -14.37 3.01
C VAL A 108 -0.01 -15.22 3.54
N ALA A 109 0.34 -16.37 4.13
CA ALA A 109 -0.64 -17.27 4.76
C ALA A 109 -1.35 -16.66 5.99
N ALA A 110 -0.90 -15.50 6.47
CA ALA A 110 -1.53 -14.78 7.57
C ALA A 110 -2.87 -14.12 7.20
N ILE A 111 -3.20 -14.06 5.90
CA ILE A 111 -4.47 -13.52 5.41
C ILE A 111 -5.23 -14.68 4.77
N ALA A 112 -6.39 -14.99 5.34
CA ALA A 112 -7.29 -16.01 4.78
C ALA A 112 -7.90 -15.51 3.46
N ASP A 113 -8.22 -16.44 2.56
CA ASP A 113 -8.75 -16.11 1.22
C ASP A 113 -10.03 -15.27 1.27
N ASP A 114 -10.91 -15.53 2.24
CA ASP A 114 -12.15 -14.79 2.45
C ASP A 114 -11.94 -13.38 3.01
N ALA A 115 -10.78 -13.10 3.61
CA ALA A 115 -10.39 -11.79 4.12
C ALA A 115 -9.56 -10.96 3.11
N LEU A 116 -9.11 -11.57 2.02
CA LEU A 116 -8.17 -10.94 1.08
C LEU A 116 -8.77 -9.70 0.41
N GLU A 117 -10.02 -9.77 -0.04
CA GLU A 117 -10.69 -8.62 -0.64
C GLU A 117 -10.78 -7.44 0.33
N LEU A 118 -11.19 -7.72 1.58
CA LEU A 118 -11.30 -6.68 2.60
C LEU A 118 -9.94 -6.05 2.92
N ALA A 119 -8.87 -6.86 2.97
CA ALA A 119 -7.51 -6.38 3.17
C ALA A 119 -7.04 -5.50 2.00
N ALA A 120 -7.28 -5.91 0.76
CA ALA A 120 -6.92 -5.15 -0.42
C ALA A 120 -7.67 -3.80 -0.50
N ARG A 121 -8.98 -3.79 -0.22
CA ARG A 121 -9.76 -2.56 -0.12
C ARG A 121 -9.27 -1.66 1.02
N GLY A 122 -8.94 -2.25 2.15
CA GLY A 122 -8.40 -1.52 3.31
C GLY A 122 -7.06 -0.85 3.01
N ASP A 123 -6.17 -1.54 2.31
CA ASP A 123 -4.90 -0.95 1.85
C ASP A 123 -5.13 0.18 0.83
N ALA A 124 -5.97 -0.04 -0.17
CA ALA A 124 -6.29 0.97 -1.17
C ALA A 124 -6.86 2.24 -0.53
N ALA A 125 -7.77 2.10 0.44
CA ALA A 125 -8.42 3.20 1.14
C ALA A 125 -7.47 4.04 2.01
N ILE A 126 -6.24 3.58 2.28
CA ILE A 126 -5.23 4.39 2.97
C ILE A 126 -4.90 5.65 2.18
N THR A 127 -4.91 5.59 0.86
CA THR A 127 -4.46 6.68 -0.02
C THR A 127 -5.46 7.08 -1.11
N HIS A 128 -6.49 6.29 -1.40
CA HIS A 128 -7.39 6.51 -2.52
C HIS A 128 -8.85 6.53 -2.06
N ALA A 129 -9.62 7.51 -2.56
CA ALA A 129 -11.03 7.70 -2.21
C ALA A 129 -11.98 6.81 -3.02
N HIS A 130 -11.58 6.40 -4.22
CA HIS A 130 -12.44 5.63 -5.10
C HIS A 130 -12.60 4.20 -4.60
N ALA A 131 -13.86 3.76 -4.50
CA ALA A 131 -14.18 2.35 -4.39
C ALA A 131 -13.90 1.70 -5.75
N LEU A 132 -13.08 0.66 -5.74
CA LEU A 132 -12.88 -0.20 -6.89
C LEU A 132 -14.06 -1.16 -7.04
#